data_bd0e5e2569e302f9c3042f85d52e41e0
#
_entry.id   bd0e5e2569e302f9c3042f85d52e41e0
#
_cell.length_a   1.000
_cell.length_b   1.000
_cell.length_c   1.000
_cell.angle_alpha   90.00
_cell.angle_beta   90.00
_cell.angle_gamma   90.00
#
_symmetry.space_group_name_H-M   'P 1'
#
loop_
_entity.id
_entity.type
_entity.pdbx_description
1 polymer ?
#
loop_
_entity_poly.entity_id
_entity_poly.type
_entity_poly.pdbx_seq_one_letter_code
_entity_poly.pdbx_strand_id
1 'polypeptide(L)'
;TPYVIEPAAGVGRTLLAFLLDAYVEDEAPNAKGKMEKRTVLRLDHRLAPVKVAVLPLSRNPELSPKAKGLAQALRQHWNIEFDDAGAIGRRYRRQDEIGTPYCVTVDFDTLDDNAVTVRERDSMKQERVSLDQIEGYLAGRLLGC
;
A
#
# COMPACT_ATOMS: atom_id res chain seq x y z
N THR A 1 49.68 -18.75 5.57
CA THR A 1 48.83 -17.56 5.79
C THR A 1 47.43 -17.85 5.30
N PRO A 2 46.38 -17.83 6.14
CA PRO A 2 45.03 -18.02 5.65
C PRO A 2 44.56 -16.80 4.85
N TYR A 3 43.86 -17.01 3.77
CA TYR A 3 43.16 -15.97 3.03
C TYR A 3 41.76 -15.83 3.61
N VAL A 4 41.37 -14.61 3.93
CA VAL A 4 40.05 -14.29 4.49
C VAL A 4 39.33 -13.33 3.54
N ILE A 5 38.08 -13.64 3.18
CA ILE A 5 37.17 -12.75 2.48
C ILE A 5 36.10 -12.33 3.50
N GLU A 6 36.08 -11.05 3.88
CA GLU A 6 35.17 -10.50 4.87
C GLU A 6 34.31 -9.40 4.24
N PRO A 7 33.17 -9.75 3.60
CA PRO A 7 32.26 -8.74 3.11
C PRO A 7 31.52 -8.07 4.27
N ALA A 8 31.43 -6.75 4.23
CA ALA A 8 30.67 -5.97 5.21
C ALA A 8 29.82 -4.91 4.52
N ALA A 9 28.61 -4.69 5.03
CA ALA A 9 27.72 -3.65 4.57
C ALA A 9 27.09 -2.90 5.75
N GLY A 10 27.02 -1.57 5.64
CA GLY A 10 26.38 -0.73 6.66
C GLY A 10 24.88 -0.64 6.44
N VAL A 11 24.08 -1.07 7.42
CA VAL A 11 22.60 -1.03 7.34
C VAL A 11 22.08 0.40 7.07
N GLY A 12 22.59 1.40 7.80
CA GLY A 12 22.17 2.79 7.63
C GLY A 12 22.49 3.37 6.25
N ARG A 13 23.67 3.06 5.68
CA ARG A 13 24.04 3.49 4.32
C ARG A 13 23.19 2.79 3.26
N THR A 14 22.92 1.52 3.45
CA THR A 14 22.06 0.75 2.55
C THR A 14 20.62 1.29 2.58
N LEU A 15 20.08 1.57 3.76
CA LEU A 15 18.76 2.20 3.90
C LEU A 15 18.70 3.55 3.17
N LEU A 16 19.69 4.42 3.37
CA LEU A 16 19.76 5.70 2.68
C LEU A 16 19.79 5.54 1.15
N ALA A 17 20.58 4.61 0.63
CA ALA A 17 20.66 4.32 -0.79
C ALA A 17 19.30 3.88 -1.35
N PHE A 18 18.58 2.98 -0.68
CA PHE A 18 17.25 2.56 -1.10
C PHE A 18 16.22 3.68 -1.04
N LEU A 19 16.26 4.53 -0.03
CA LEU A 19 15.35 5.68 0.07
C LEU A 19 15.59 6.70 -1.05
N LEU A 20 16.84 6.99 -1.37
CA LEU A 20 17.21 7.90 -2.46
C LEU A 20 16.81 7.34 -3.83
N ASP A 21 17.03 6.06 -4.06
CA ASP A 21 16.65 5.38 -5.30
C ASP A 21 15.13 5.30 -5.47
N ALA A 22 14.41 5.08 -4.37
CA ALA A 22 12.94 4.95 -4.38
C ALA A 22 12.19 6.28 -4.44
N TYR A 23 12.85 7.40 -4.09
CA TYR A 23 12.19 8.72 -4.05
C TYR A 23 11.89 9.22 -5.47
N VAL A 24 10.63 9.48 -5.73
CA VAL A 24 10.15 10.00 -7.02
C VAL A 24 9.12 11.10 -6.79
N GLU A 25 9.24 12.18 -7.55
CA GLU A 25 8.17 13.17 -7.72
C GLU A 25 7.56 12.98 -9.12
N ASP A 26 6.27 12.71 -9.16
CA ASP A 26 5.49 12.61 -10.38
C ASP A 26 4.22 13.49 -10.30
N GLU A 27 3.38 13.40 -11.31
CA GLU A 27 2.08 14.07 -11.33
C GLU A 27 0.94 13.07 -11.39
N ALA A 28 -0.10 13.31 -10.62
CA ALA A 28 -1.27 12.47 -10.58
C ALA A 28 -2.55 13.29 -10.52
N PRO A 29 -3.64 12.83 -11.13
CA PRO A 29 -4.92 13.51 -11.06
C PRO A 29 -5.46 13.49 -9.62
N ASN A 30 -5.96 14.62 -9.17
CA ASN A 30 -6.72 14.71 -7.92
C ASN A 30 -8.19 14.31 -8.15
N ALA A 31 -9.01 14.35 -7.08
CA ALA A 31 -10.43 14.03 -7.15
C ALA A 31 -11.25 14.91 -8.14
N LYS A 32 -10.71 16.05 -8.54
CA LYS A 32 -11.31 16.98 -9.52
C LYS A 32 -10.72 16.83 -10.93
N GLY A 33 -9.88 15.82 -11.15
CA GLY A 33 -9.19 15.58 -12.43
C GLY A 33 -8.04 16.53 -12.75
N LYS A 34 -7.68 17.43 -11.82
CA LYS A 34 -6.52 18.33 -12.01
C LYS A 34 -5.24 17.59 -11.63
N MET A 35 -4.21 17.73 -12.47
CA MET A 35 -2.89 17.19 -12.19
C MET A 35 -2.24 17.94 -11.01
N GLU A 36 -1.76 17.19 -10.04
CA GLU A 36 -1.06 17.68 -8.86
C GLU A 36 0.22 16.88 -8.66
N LYS A 37 1.26 17.54 -8.16
CA LYS A 37 2.51 16.87 -7.79
C LYS A 37 2.24 15.80 -6.73
N ARG A 38 2.87 14.66 -6.92
CA ARG A 38 2.82 13.52 -6.03
C ARG A 38 4.23 13.09 -5.65
N THR A 39 4.51 12.97 -4.36
CA THR A 39 5.72 12.34 -3.85
C THR A 39 5.44 10.88 -3.59
N VAL A 40 6.31 10.01 -4.05
CA VAL A 40 6.18 8.54 -3.93
C VAL A 40 7.52 7.94 -3.53
N LEU A 41 7.50 7.03 -2.57
CA LEU A 41 8.61 6.11 -2.34
C LEU A 41 8.33 4.80 -3.09
N ARG A 42 8.97 4.60 -4.24
CA ARG A 42 8.84 3.39 -5.06
C ARG A 42 9.73 2.27 -4.55
N LEU A 43 9.60 1.97 -3.26
CA LEU A 43 10.30 0.85 -2.65
C LEU A 43 9.86 -0.48 -3.29
N ASP A 44 10.79 -1.40 -3.45
CA ASP A 44 10.45 -2.80 -3.72
C ASP A 44 9.43 -3.29 -2.70
N HIS A 45 8.44 -4.08 -3.13
CA HIS A 45 7.36 -4.56 -2.26
C HIS A 45 7.88 -5.31 -1.04
N ARG A 46 9.04 -5.98 -1.16
CA ARG A 46 9.70 -6.69 -0.06
C ARG A 46 10.26 -5.74 1.00
N LEU A 47 10.66 -4.53 0.60
CA LEU A 47 11.27 -3.51 1.46
C LEU A 47 10.26 -2.53 2.04
N ALA A 48 9.08 -2.41 1.45
CA ALA A 48 8.04 -1.50 1.93
C ALA A 48 7.68 -1.81 3.40
N PRO A 49 7.74 -0.84 4.33
CA PRO A 49 7.47 -1.09 5.74
C PRO A 49 6.01 -1.45 6.01
N VAL A 50 5.08 -0.83 5.31
CA VAL A 50 3.65 -1.19 5.29
C VAL A 50 3.36 -1.85 3.96
N LYS A 51 2.77 -3.05 3.98
CA LYS A 51 2.51 -3.82 2.76
C LYS A 51 1.19 -3.42 2.11
N VAL A 52 0.18 -3.21 2.91
CA VAL A 52 -1.16 -2.86 2.46
C VAL A 52 -1.78 -1.85 3.42
N ALA A 53 -2.47 -0.86 2.89
CA ALA A 53 -3.34 0.01 3.67
C ALA A 53 -4.81 -0.32 3.39
N VAL A 54 -5.59 -0.51 4.45
CA VAL A 54 -7.04 -0.72 4.35
C VAL A 54 -7.76 0.58 4.68
N LEU A 55 -8.52 1.08 3.71
CA LEU A 55 -9.11 2.41 3.72
C LEU A 55 -10.63 2.29 3.51
N PRO A 56 -11.48 2.55 4.51
CA PRO A 56 -12.90 2.71 4.24
C PRO A 56 -13.12 3.98 3.41
N LEU A 57 -13.99 3.97 2.41
CA LEU A 57 -14.25 5.12 1.55
C LEU A 57 -14.67 6.36 2.36
N SER A 58 -15.47 6.14 3.40
CA SER A 58 -15.91 7.16 4.35
C SER A 58 -16.00 6.61 5.77
N ARG A 59 -16.01 7.50 6.76
CA ARG A 59 -16.38 7.14 8.15
C ARG A 59 -17.87 6.86 8.24
N ASN A 60 -18.24 5.65 7.91
CA ASN A 60 -19.63 5.18 7.99
C ASN A 60 -19.71 4.00 8.95
N PRO A 61 -20.78 3.93 9.80
CA PRO A 61 -20.99 2.82 10.72
C PRO A 61 -21.06 1.44 10.07
N GLU A 62 -21.39 1.36 8.78
CA GLU A 62 -21.46 0.11 8.02
C GLU A 62 -20.11 -0.27 7.41
N LEU A 63 -19.36 0.71 6.87
CA LEU A 63 -18.08 0.46 6.20
C LEU A 63 -16.93 0.25 7.19
N SER A 64 -16.86 1.05 8.26
CA SER A 64 -15.73 1.03 9.18
C SER A 64 -15.53 -0.31 9.89
N PRO A 65 -16.55 -1.02 10.39
CA PRO A 65 -16.37 -2.34 10.97
C PRO A 65 -15.88 -3.38 9.97
N LYS A 66 -16.42 -3.36 8.73
CA LYS A 66 -16.01 -4.28 7.66
C LYS A 66 -14.55 -4.06 7.28
N ALA A 67 -14.14 -2.81 7.12
CA ALA A 67 -12.76 -2.44 6.83
C ALA A 67 -11.80 -2.81 7.98
N LYS A 68 -12.18 -2.62 9.22
CA LYS A 68 -11.39 -3.04 10.39
C LYS A 68 -11.24 -4.56 10.47
N GLY A 69 -12.32 -5.29 10.22
CA GLY A 69 -12.29 -6.76 10.17
C GLY A 69 -11.32 -7.27 9.09
N LEU A 70 -11.38 -6.69 7.90
CA LEU A 70 -10.45 -7.01 6.82
C LEU A 70 -9.00 -6.68 7.20
N ALA A 71 -8.75 -5.49 7.76
CA ALA A 71 -7.42 -5.11 8.21
C ALA A 71 -6.87 -6.07 9.28
N GLN A 72 -7.72 -6.52 10.21
CA GLN A 72 -7.33 -7.48 11.24
C GLN A 72 -7.01 -8.87 10.65
N ALA A 73 -7.76 -9.33 9.68
CA ALA A 73 -7.48 -10.58 8.97
C ALA A 73 -6.13 -10.51 8.23
N LEU A 74 -5.91 -9.46 7.44
CA LEU A 74 -4.67 -9.30 6.68
C LEU A 74 -3.43 -9.08 7.56
N ARG A 75 -3.59 -8.54 8.78
CA ARG A 75 -2.49 -8.37 9.75
C ARG A 75 -1.88 -9.68 10.24
N GLN A 76 -2.56 -10.79 10.06
CA GLN A 76 -1.99 -12.11 10.37
C GLN A 76 -0.83 -12.46 9.44
N HIS A 77 -0.77 -11.87 8.26
CA HIS A 77 0.20 -12.19 7.21
C HIS A 77 1.19 -11.05 6.93
N TRP A 78 0.75 -9.78 7.05
CA TRP A 78 1.55 -8.61 6.67
C TRP A 78 1.40 -7.44 7.64
N ASN A 79 2.34 -6.50 7.54
CA ASN A 79 2.19 -5.21 8.22
C ASN A 79 1.16 -4.35 7.49
N ILE A 80 0.01 -4.15 8.12
CA ILE A 80 -1.17 -3.50 7.56
C ILE A 80 -1.46 -2.21 8.32
N GLU A 81 -1.64 -1.11 7.59
CA GLU A 81 -2.16 0.14 8.11
C GLU A 81 -3.68 0.25 7.87
N PHE A 82 -4.39 0.76 8.85
CA PHE A 82 -5.79 1.15 8.72
C PHE A 82 -5.90 2.66 8.91
N ASP A 83 -6.48 3.36 7.93
CA ASP A 83 -6.62 4.82 7.98
C ASP A 83 -8.02 5.23 7.50
N ASP A 84 -8.74 5.92 8.38
CA ASP A 84 -10.06 6.50 8.11
C ASP A 84 -10.08 8.04 8.24
N ALA A 85 -8.91 8.67 8.37
CA ALA A 85 -8.78 10.10 8.64
C ALA A 85 -8.73 10.96 7.38
N GLY A 86 -9.74 11.81 7.18
CA GLY A 86 -9.83 12.75 6.05
C GLY A 86 -10.32 12.11 4.75
N ALA A 87 -10.21 12.85 3.64
CA ALA A 87 -10.67 12.40 2.33
C ALA A 87 -9.80 11.26 1.77
N ILE A 88 -10.42 10.32 1.04
CA ILE A 88 -9.75 9.15 0.47
C ILE A 88 -8.53 9.50 -0.38
N GLY A 89 -8.59 10.56 -1.18
CA GLY A 89 -7.45 11.01 -1.99
C GLY A 89 -6.23 11.41 -1.17
N ARG A 90 -6.42 12.05 -0.01
CA ARG A 90 -5.33 12.39 0.92
C ARG A 90 -4.73 11.14 1.56
N ARG A 91 -5.56 10.15 1.86
CA ARG A 91 -5.11 8.86 2.40
C ARG A 91 -4.26 8.11 1.41
N TYR A 92 -4.64 8.08 0.14
CA TYR A 92 -3.78 7.52 -0.93
C TYR A 92 -2.44 8.23 -1.01
N ARG A 93 -2.40 9.58 -0.91
CA ARG A 93 -1.14 10.34 -0.93
C ARG A 93 -0.23 9.98 0.23
N ARG A 94 -0.76 9.88 1.45
CA ARG A 94 0.04 9.44 2.62
C ARG A 94 0.66 8.07 2.40
N GLN A 95 -0.08 7.14 1.80
CA GLN A 95 0.41 5.80 1.52
C GLN A 95 1.45 5.80 0.38
N ASP A 96 1.28 6.61 -0.63
CA ASP A 96 2.27 6.80 -1.69
C ASP A 96 3.59 7.35 -1.11
N GLU A 97 3.52 8.33 -0.21
CA GLU A 97 4.68 8.98 0.45
C GLU A 97 5.49 8.01 1.32
N ILE A 98 4.84 7.09 2.02
CA ILE A 98 5.55 6.09 2.85
C ILE A 98 5.90 4.80 2.09
N GLY A 99 5.51 4.71 0.84
CA GLY A 99 5.88 3.60 -0.04
C GLY A 99 5.03 2.35 0.08
N THR A 100 3.79 2.45 0.59
CA THR A 100 2.85 1.32 0.65
C THR A 100 2.46 0.87 -0.75
N PRO A 101 2.75 -0.38 -1.16
CA PRO A 101 2.52 -0.81 -2.54
C PRO A 101 1.05 -0.95 -2.92
N TYR A 102 0.18 -1.33 -1.99
CA TYR A 102 -1.24 -1.55 -2.26
C TYR A 102 -2.14 -0.86 -1.24
N CYS A 103 -3.19 -0.22 -1.74
CA CYS A 103 -4.30 0.29 -0.92
C CYS A 103 -5.57 -0.48 -1.25
N VAL A 104 -6.22 -1.01 -0.23
CA VAL A 104 -7.50 -1.72 -0.34
C VAL A 104 -8.61 -0.81 0.17
N THR A 105 -9.53 -0.42 -0.70
CA THR A 105 -10.64 0.45 -0.34
C THR A 105 -11.92 -0.35 -0.19
N VAL A 106 -12.54 -0.19 0.97
CA VAL A 106 -13.88 -0.72 1.28
C VAL A 106 -14.89 0.39 1.03
N ASP A 107 -15.75 0.20 0.06
CA ASP A 107 -16.76 1.15 -0.39
C ASP A 107 -18.19 0.63 -0.17
N PHE A 108 -19.19 1.38 -0.61
CA PHE A 108 -20.60 0.98 -0.44
C PHE A 108 -20.94 -0.24 -1.29
N ASP A 109 -20.38 -0.34 -2.50
CA ASP A 109 -20.59 -1.50 -3.36
C ASP A 109 -20.06 -2.79 -2.71
N THR A 110 -19.05 -2.67 -1.83
CA THR A 110 -18.53 -3.83 -1.05
C THR A 110 -19.60 -4.46 -0.16
N LEU A 111 -20.61 -3.72 0.25
CA LEU A 111 -21.71 -4.25 1.06
C LEU A 111 -22.61 -5.20 0.25
N ASP A 112 -22.72 -4.94 -1.06
CA ASP A 112 -23.60 -5.67 -1.98
C ASP A 112 -22.85 -6.81 -2.69
N ASP A 113 -21.67 -6.53 -3.25
CA ASP A 113 -20.91 -7.46 -4.10
C ASP A 113 -19.82 -8.25 -3.35
N ASN A 114 -19.58 -7.94 -2.08
CA ASN A 114 -18.54 -8.56 -1.25
C ASN A 114 -17.14 -8.50 -1.89
N ALA A 115 -16.85 -7.40 -2.62
CA ALA A 115 -15.57 -7.13 -3.26
C ALA A 115 -15.00 -5.78 -2.80
N VAL A 116 -13.72 -5.59 -2.95
CA VAL A 116 -12.98 -4.38 -2.57
C VAL A 116 -12.21 -3.84 -3.76
N THR A 117 -11.89 -2.56 -3.74
CA THR A 117 -11.05 -1.94 -4.75
C THR A 117 -9.60 -1.94 -4.30
N VAL A 118 -8.73 -2.60 -5.05
CA VAL A 118 -7.29 -2.62 -4.83
C VAL A 118 -6.63 -1.62 -5.76
N ARG A 119 -5.91 -0.65 -5.19
CA ARG A 119 -5.11 0.33 -5.94
C ARG A 119 -3.63 0.03 -5.79
N GLU A 120 -2.93 -0.07 -6.89
CA GLU A 120 -1.48 -0.19 -6.95
C GLU A 120 -0.82 1.19 -6.94
N ARG A 121 0.26 1.34 -6.15
CA ARG A 121 0.98 2.61 -5.91
C ARG A 121 1.56 3.23 -7.18
N ASP A 122 2.26 2.45 -7.98
CA ASP A 122 3.09 2.96 -9.06
C ASP A 122 2.27 3.31 -10.30
N SER A 123 1.41 2.41 -10.74
CA SER A 123 0.52 2.63 -11.90
C SER A 123 -0.76 3.38 -11.56
N MET A 124 -1.13 3.44 -10.28
CA MET A 124 -2.42 3.93 -9.77
C MET A 124 -3.63 3.18 -10.33
N LYS A 125 -3.41 2.05 -10.99
CA LYS A 125 -4.48 1.19 -11.48
C LYS A 125 -5.29 0.65 -10.30
N GLN A 126 -6.58 0.55 -10.53
CA GLN A 126 -7.54 0.02 -9.57
C GLN A 126 -8.22 -1.20 -10.16
N GLU A 127 -8.30 -2.25 -9.38
CA GLU A 127 -8.97 -3.51 -9.73
C GLU A 127 -9.97 -3.88 -8.65
N ARG A 128 -11.10 -4.45 -9.06
CA ARG A 128 -12.10 -4.98 -8.13
C ARG A 128 -11.77 -6.43 -7.82
N VAL A 129 -11.63 -6.76 -6.55
CA VAL A 129 -11.23 -8.10 -6.08
C VAL A 129 -12.21 -8.57 -5.00
N SER A 130 -12.71 -9.79 -5.13
CA SER A 130 -13.58 -10.41 -4.11
C SER A 130 -12.83 -10.54 -2.77
N LEU A 131 -13.54 -10.33 -1.66
CA LEU A 131 -12.99 -10.50 -0.31
C LEU A 131 -12.44 -11.92 -0.08
N ASP A 132 -13.04 -12.94 -0.70
CA ASP A 132 -12.57 -14.32 -0.58
C ASP A 132 -11.24 -14.57 -1.30
N GLN A 133 -10.89 -13.72 -2.27
CA GLN A 133 -9.68 -13.84 -3.09
C GLN A 133 -8.59 -12.82 -2.72
N ILE A 134 -8.90 -11.83 -1.88
CA ILE A 134 -8.00 -10.70 -1.62
C ILE A 134 -6.65 -11.14 -1.03
N GLU A 135 -6.64 -12.11 -0.14
CA GLU A 135 -5.42 -12.62 0.48
C GLU A 135 -4.50 -13.28 -0.56
N GLY A 136 -5.04 -14.19 -1.38
CA GLY A 136 -4.29 -14.83 -2.46
C GLY A 136 -3.81 -13.83 -3.53
N TYR A 137 -4.64 -12.86 -3.85
CA TYR A 137 -4.30 -11.77 -4.78
C TYR A 137 -3.11 -10.95 -4.29
N LEU A 138 -3.11 -10.55 -3.01
CA LEU A 138 -2.02 -9.80 -2.39
C LEU A 138 -0.76 -10.65 -2.20
N ALA A 139 -0.90 -11.91 -1.80
CA ALA A 139 0.22 -12.82 -1.61
C ALA A 139 1.04 -12.99 -2.90
N GLY A 140 0.37 -13.23 -4.02
CA GLY A 140 1.03 -13.39 -5.32
C GLY A 140 1.79 -12.14 -5.78
N ARG A 141 1.41 -10.96 -5.31
CA ARG A 141 2.05 -9.68 -5.70
C ARG A 141 3.10 -9.19 -4.71
N LEU A 142 2.94 -9.47 -3.43
CA LEU A 142 3.85 -8.99 -2.38
C LEU A 142 5.09 -9.86 -2.22
N LEU A 143 5.02 -11.14 -2.57
CA LEU A 143 6.15 -12.06 -2.45
C LEU A 143 7.15 -11.95 -3.60
N GLY A 144 6.83 -11.23 -4.66
CA GLY A 144 7.74 -10.97 -5.77
C GLY A 144 8.11 -12.25 -6.55
N CYS A 145 7.15 -13.16 -6.69
CA CYS A 145 7.27 -14.34 -7.56
C CYS A 145 6.87 -14.00 -8.98
#